data_7f31f27e871452791aa523f01d41995b
#
_entry.id   7f31f27e871452791aa523f01d41995b
#
_cell.length_a   1.000
_cell.length_b   1.000
_cell.length_c   1.000
_cell.angle_alpha   90.00
_cell.angle_beta   90.00
_cell.angle_gamma   90.00
#
_symmetry.space_group_name_H-M   'P 1'
#
loop_
_entity.id
_entity.type
_entity.pdbx_description
1 polymer ?
#
loop_
_entity_poly.entity_id
_entity_poly.type
_entity_poly.pdbx_seq_one_letter_code
_entity_poly.pdbx_strand_id
1 'polypeptide(L)'
;MAIRFEYYNTGDDNMLGFYGINWLAQTFTPSIAHKIISVKLKLRRAASGYPGTITVGIRNTDESGQPTGDDLCAGTTDGDTLTTDQGGEWREITIDNEYNLIIGVKYAIVIRAPDGSGVHSADWRADQSSPTYSGGCIEKSYNSGSSWITDSSRDFMFEDWGEKQAPLPMHFRS
;
A
#
# COMPACT_ATOMS: atom_id res chain seq x y z
N MET A 1 -14.95 12.12 10.12
CA MET A 1 -13.54 12.16 10.59
C MET A 1 -12.88 10.84 10.25
N ALA A 2 -11.74 10.88 9.55
CA ALA A 2 -10.99 9.66 9.21
C ALA A 2 -10.39 9.01 10.45
N ILE A 3 -10.50 7.68 10.54
CA ILE A 3 -9.89 6.85 11.58
C ILE A 3 -9.02 5.77 10.93
N ARG A 4 -8.08 5.20 11.68
CA ARG A 4 -7.23 4.12 11.22
C ARG A 4 -7.99 2.78 11.34
N PHE A 5 -7.94 1.97 10.28
CA PHE A 5 -8.53 0.64 10.21
C PHE A 5 -7.45 -0.46 10.24
N GLU A 6 -6.96 -0.88 9.08
CA GLU A 6 -5.90 -1.89 9.02
C GLU A 6 -4.53 -1.22 9.07
N TYR A 7 -3.57 -1.87 9.74
CA TYR A 7 -2.21 -1.33 9.83
C TYR A 7 -1.18 -2.38 10.27
N TYR A 8 0.06 -2.13 9.90
CA TYR A 8 1.27 -2.75 10.44
C TYR A 8 2.35 -1.67 10.52
N ASN A 9 2.63 -1.16 11.71
CA ASN A 9 3.34 0.11 11.85
C ASN A 9 4.49 0.12 12.86
N THR A 10 4.92 -1.06 13.30
CA THR A 10 6.07 -1.22 14.20
C THR A 10 6.92 -2.42 13.79
N GLY A 11 8.21 -2.43 14.20
CA GLY A 11 9.09 -3.56 13.99
C GLY A 11 9.87 -3.54 12.66
N ASP A 12 9.85 -2.44 11.93
CA ASP A 12 10.58 -2.34 10.67
C ASP A 12 12.10 -2.39 10.89
N ASP A 13 12.74 -3.33 10.21
CA ASP A 13 14.17 -3.59 10.27
C ASP A 13 14.82 -3.72 8.88
N ASN A 14 14.03 -3.65 7.82
CA ASN A 14 14.46 -3.76 6.43
C ASN A 14 13.69 -2.78 5.54
N MET A 15 14.01 -2.81 4.25
CA MET A 15 13.32 -2.05 3.20
C MET A 15 13.49 -2.73 1.86
N LEU A 16 12.55 -2.50 0.95
CA LEU A 16 12.64 -2.94 -0.44
C LEU A 16 12.47 -1.74 -1.38
N GLY A 17 13.29 -1.73 -2.44
CA GLY A 17 13.27 -0.67 -3.44
C GLY A 17 12.22 -0.89 -4.52
N PHE A 18 11.65 0.21 -5.00
CA PHE A 18 10.75 0.23 -6.15
C PHE A 18 11.08 1.38 -7.09
N TYR A 19 11.00 1.13 -8.38
CA TYR A 19 11.30 2.08 -9.46
C TYR A 19 10.98 1.46 -10.83
N GLY A 20 10.60 2.27 -11.80
CA GLY A 20 10.34 1.81 -13.16
C GLY A 20 9.33 0.66 -13.21
N ILE A 21 9.75 -0.48 -13.73
CA ILE A 21 8.92 -1.70 -13.84
C ILE A 21 8.88 -2.53 -12.54
N ASN A 22 9.70 -2.19 -11.55
CA ASN A 22 9.75 -2.88 -10.25
C ASN A 22 8.74 -2.25 -9.31
N TRP A 23 7.63 -2.94 -9.08
CA TRP A 23 6.53 -2.53 -8.22
C TRP A 23 6.47 -3.37 -6.96
N LEU A 24 5.92 -2.82 -5.90
CA LEU A 24 5.71 -3.51 -4.63
C LEU A 24 4.24 -3.41 -4.21
N ALA A 25 3.80 -4.37 -3.42
CA ALA A 25 2.49 -4.32 -2.81
C ALA A 25 2.46 -4.96 -1.42
N GLN A 26 1.58 -4.47 -0.57
CA GLN A 26 1.17 -5.11 0.68
C GLN A 26 -0.29 -5.50 0.54
N THR A 27 -0.58 -6.78 0.67
CA THR A 27 -1.96 -7.23 0.75
C THR A 27 -2.50 -7.03 2.17
N PHE A 28 -3.79 -6.73 2.27
CA PHE A 28 -4.48 -6.53 3.53
C PHE A 28 -5.94 -6.94 3.42
N THR A 29 -6.54 -7.24 4.57
CA THR A 29 -7.94 -7.71 4.62
C THR A 29 -8.68 -6.88 5.67
N PRO A 30 -9.64 -6.02 5.26
CA PRO A 30 -10.42 -5.23 6.20
C PRO A 30 -11.17 -6.08 7.22
N SER A 31 -10.98 -5.78 8.49
CA SER A 31 -11.76 -6.37 9.60
C SER A 31 -13.07 -5.63 9.87
N ILE A 32 -13.21 -4.43 9.29
CA ILE A 32 -14.40 -3.59 9.33
C ILE A 32 -14.60 -2.98 7.95
N ALA A 33 -15.83 -3.06 7.41
CA ALA A 33 -16.17 -2.39 6.16
C ALA A 33 -16.06 -0.87 6.31
N HIS A 34 -15.34 -0.22 5.42
CA HIS A 34 -15.11 1.22 5.49
C HIS A 34 -14.78 1.80 4.12
N LYS A 35 -14.88 3.12 4.03
CA LYS A 35 -14.47 3.87 2.84
C LYS A 35 -13.03 4.33 3.05
N ILE A 36 -12.10 3.86 2.19
CA ILE A 36 -10.70 4.28 2.25
C ILE A 36 -10.56 5.71 1.73
N ILE A 37 -9.82 6.55 2.45
CA ILE A 37 -9.59 7.97 2.14
C ILE A 37 -8.11 8.25 1.93
N SER A 38 -7.25 7.63 2.72
CA SER A 38 -5.80 7.77 2.59
C SER A 38 -5.09 6.53 3.10
N VAL A 39 -3.84 6.40 2.73
CA VAL A 39 -2.90 5.44 3.32
C VAL A 39 -1.69 6.20 3.86
N LYS A 40 -1.07 5.66 4.90
CA LYS A 40 0.25 6.10 5.35
C LYS A 40 1.22 4.96 5.14
N LEU A 41 2.31 5.25 4.45
CA LEU A 41 3.37 4.30 4.14
C LEU A 41 4.70 4.84 4.67
N LYS A 42 5.55 3.97 5.19
CA LYS A 42 6.86 4.38 5.69
C LYS A 42 7.88 4.27 4.57
N LEU A 43 8.23 5.41 3.98
CA LEU A 43 8.98 5.52 2.74
C LEU A 43 10.26 6.33 2.93
N ARG A 44 11.22 6.10 2.04
CA ARG A 44 12.39 6.95 1.83
C ARG A 44 12.77 6.97 0.35
N ARG A 45 13.67 7.83 -0.05
CA ARG A 45 14.31 7.79 -1.37
C ARG A 45 15.80 7.45 -1.26
N ALA A 46 16.40 6.96 -2.32
CA ALA A 46 17.84 6.79 -2.42
C ALA A 46 18.56 8.13 -2.20
N ALA A 47 19.75 8.13 -1.58
CA ALA A 47 20.43 9.33 -1.12
C ALA A 47 20.68 10.37 -2.22
N SER A 48 20.99 9.93 -3.44
CA SER A 48 21.17 10.79 -4.62
C SER A 48 20.05 10.65 -5.65
N GLY A 49 18.96 9.94 -5.28
CA GLY A 49 17.88 9.59 -6.20
C GLY A 49 16.72 10.57 -6.15
N TYR A 50 16.09 10.75 -7.30
CA TYR A 50 14.86 11.53 -7.48
C TYR A 50 13.86 10.63 -8.21
N PRO A 51 13.04 9.84 -7.49
CA PRO A 51 12.15 8.85 -8.10
C PRO A 51 10.97 9.43 -8.87
N GLY A 52 10.74 10.76 -8.76
CA GLY A 52 9.62 11.43 -9.37
C GLY A 52 8.29 11.13 -8.67
N THR A 53 7.22 11.16 -9.41
CA THR A 53 5.88 10.88 -8.87
C THR A 53 5.75 9.42 -8.48
N ILE A 54 5.35 9.19 -7.22
CA ILE A 54 4.97 7.87 -6.71
C ILE A 54 3.45 7.77 -6.77
N THR A 55 2.94 6.69 -7.35
CA THR A 55 1.51 6.37 -7.37
C THR A 55 1.25 5.19 -6.44
N VAL A 56 0.19 5.33 -5.65
CA VAL A 56 -0.31 4.27 -4.76
C VAL A 56 -1.74 3.97 -5.15
N GLY A 57 -2.01 2.72 -5.55
CA GLY A 57 -3.34 2.25 -5.93
C GLY A 57 -3.82 1.14 -5.02
N ILE A 58 -5.13 1.04 -4.86
CA ILE A 58 -5.79 -0.09 -4.21
C ILE A 58 -6.33 -1.00 -5.29
N ARG A 59 -6.00 -2.30 -5.23
CA ARG A 59 -6.43 -3.30 -6.19
C ARG A 59 -7.13 -4.48 -5.52
N ASN A 60 -7.97 -5.16 -6.28
CA ASN A 60 -8.42 -6.49 -5.93
C ASN A 60 -7.25 -7.49 -5.92
N THR A 61 -7.47 -8.64 -5.31
CA THR A 61 -6.57 -9.78 -5.40
C THR A 61 -7.25 -10.93 -6.13
N ASP A 62 -6.44 -11.77 -6.78
CA ASP A 62 -6.90 -13.00 -7.42
C ASP A 62 -7.06 -14.16 -6.41
N GLU A 63 -7.38 -15.36 -6.91
CA GLU A 63 -7.55 -16.56 -6.07
C GLU A 63 -6.26 -16.96 -5.33
N SER A 64 -5.09 -16.55 -5.82
CA SER A 64 -3.80 -16.77 -5.15
C SER A 64 -3.46 -15.67 -4.13
N GLY A 65 -4.30 -14.64 -4.00
CA GLY A 65 -4.09 -13.50 -3.12
C GLY A 65 -3.14 -12.44 -3.68
N GLN A 66 -2.81 -12.51 -4.96
CA GLN A 66 -1.92 -11.55 -5.65
C GLN A 66 -2.71 -10.39 -6.24
N PRO A 67 -2.13 -9.18 -6.32
CA PRO A 67 -2.81 -8.03 -6.92
C PRO A 67 -3.24 -8.31 -8.35
N THR A 68 -4.46 -7.93 -8.71
CA THR A 68 -5.03 -8.12 -10.04
C THR A 68 -5.90 -6.95 -10.47
N GLY A 69 -6.12 -6.82 -11.77
CA GLY A 69 -6.95 -5.77 -12.35
C GLY A 69 -6.31 -4.38 -12.28
N ASP A 70 -7.14 -3.38 -12.55
CA ASP A 70 -6.77 -1.97 -12.47
C ASP A 70 -6.89 -1.44 -11.03
N ASP A 71 -6.35 -0.25 -10.78
CA ASP A 71 -6.56 0.44 -9.51
C ASP A 71 -8.05 0.75 -9.31
N LEU A 72 -8.63 0.29 -8.21
CA LEU A 72 -9.99 0.64 -7.79
C LEU A 72 -10.08 2.12 -7.40
N CYS A 73 -9.02 2.60 -6.80
CA CYS A 73 -8.78 3.99 -6.43
C CYS A 73 -7.27 4.18 -6.27
N ALA A 74 -6.81 5.43 -6.38
CA ALA A 74 -5.38 5.73 -6.31
C ALA A 74 -5.13 7.16 -5.82
N GLY A 75 -3.90 7.41 -5.39
CA GLY A 75 -3.38 8.73 -5.08
C GLY A 75 -1.90 8.81 -5.41
N THR A 76 -1.35 10.01 -5.35
CA THR A 76 0.06 10.26 -5.68
C THR A 76 0.77 11.07 -4.61
N THR A 77 2.08 10.95 -4.56
CA THR A 77 2.96 11.82 -3.77
C THR A 77 4.22 12.10 -4.56
N ASP A 78 4.84 13.25 -4.28
CA ASP A 78 6.13 13.61 -4.85
C ASP A 78 7.26 12.86 -4.12
N GLY A 79 7.82 11.86 -4.79
CA GLY A 79 8.90 11.04 -4.24
C GLY A 79 10.20 11.80 -4.04
N ASP A 80 10.41 12.89 -4.78
CA ASP A 80 11.63 13.71 -4.67
C ASP A 80 11.72 14.46 -3.33
N THR A 81 10.58 14.60 -2.64
CA THR A 81 10.49 15.22 -1.32
C THR A 81 10.65 14.27 -0.15
N LEU A 82 10.79 12.95 -0.42
CA LEU A 82 11.00 11.97 0.63
C LEU A 82 12.36 12.14 1.32
N THR A 83 12.41 11.78 2.60
CA THR A 83 13.67 11.73 3.34
C THR A 83 14.66 10.74 2.71
N THR A 84 15.96 11.00 2.90
CA THR A 84 17.03 10.05 2.58
C THR A 84 17.46 9.20 3.78
N ASP A 85 16.89 9.46 4.97
CA ASP A 85 17.19 8.72 6.18
C ASP A 85 16.85 7.23 6.05
N GLN A 86 17.72 6.36 6.55
CA GLN A 86 17.54 4.91 6.48
C GLN A 86 16.26 4.44 7.20
N GLY A 87 15.85 5.13 8.24
CA GLY A 87 14.63 4.85 8.99
C GLY A 87 13.33 5.20 8.25
N GLY A 88 13.44 6.01 7.19
CA GLY A 88 12.27 6.47 6.44
C GLY A 88 11.41 7.50 7.17
N GLU A 89 10.33 7.91 6.52
CA GLU A 89 9.30 8.78 7.09
C GLU A 89 7.91 8.19 6.83
N TRP A 90 6.96 8.49 7.70
CA TRP A 90 5.56 8.22 7.42
C TRP A 90 5.01 9.25 6.44
N ARG A 91 4.66 8.79 5.24
CA ARG A 91 4.08 9.61 4.19
C ARG A 91 2.61 9.28 4.04
N GLU A 92 1.75 10.28 4.23
CA GLU A 92 0.33 10.17 3.93
C GLU A 92 0.08 10.43 2.45
N ILE A 93 -0.66 9.52 1.80
CA ILE A 93 -1.09 9.63 0.41
C ILE A 93 -2.62 9.62 0.40
N THR A 94 -3.22 10.75 0.04
CA THR A 94 -4.67 10.87 -0.13
C THR A 94 -5.12 10.11 -1.36
N ILE A 95 -6.23 9.37 -1.24
CA ILE A 95 -6.84 8.64 -2.34
C ILE A 95 -7.85 9.55 -3.04
N ASP A 96 -7.66 9.78 -4.35
CA ASP A 96 -8.45 10.74 -5.12
C ASP A 96 -9.89 10.28 -5.36
N ASN A 97 -10.10 9.00 -5.61
CA ASN A 97 -11.41 8.40 -5.82
C ASN A 97 -11.69 7.40 -4.70
N GLU A 98 -12.26 7.87 -3.60
CA GLU A 98 -12.59 7.05 -2.44
C GLU A 98 -13.31 5.76 -2.83
N TYR A 99 -12.98 4.65 -2.18
CA TYR A 99 -13.52 3.33 -2.46
C TYR A 99 -14.04 2.66 -1.20
N ASN A 100 -15.17 1.97 -1.31
CA ASN A 100 -15.76 1.21 -0.21
C ASN A 100 -15.14 -0.19 -0.13
N LEU A 101 -14.31 -0.42 0.88
CA LEU A 101 -13.72 -1.72 1.16
C LEU A 101 -14.70 -2.63 1.89
N ILE A 102 -14.74 -3.89 1.48
CA ILE A 102 -15.65 -4.91 2.02
C ILE A 102 -14.93 -5.72 3.08
N ILE A 103 -15.58 -5.93 4.23
CA ILE A 103 -15.06 -6.78 5.30
C ILE A 103 -14.71 -8.18 4.79
N GLY A 104 -13.55 -8.69 5.16
CA GLY A 104 -13.09 -10.04 4.83
C GLY A 104 -12.60 -10.23 3.41
N VAL A 105 -12.68 -9.21 2.54
CA VAL A 105 -12.13 -9.24 1.18
C VAL A 105 -10.69 -8.77 1.19
N LYS A 106 -9.79 -9.56 0.62
CA LYS A 106 -8.37 -9.19 0.50
C LYS A 106 -8.17 -8.19 -0.63
N TYR A 107 -7.49 -7.10 -0.32
CA TYR A 107 -7.05 -6.05 -1.26
C TYR A 107 -5.54 -5.93 -1.22
N ALA A 108 -4.98 -5.14 -2.13
CA ALA A 108 -3.55 -4.80 -2.17
C ALA A 108 -3.34 -3.29 -2.27
N ILE A 109 -2.43 -2.77 -1.45
CA ILE A 109 -1.82 -1.44 -1.64
C ILE A 109 -0.66 -1.64 -2.59
N VAL A 110 -0.77 -1.14 -3.82
CA VAL A 110 0.26 -1.26 -4.88
C VAL A 110 0.97 0.07 -5.03
N ILE A 111 2.31 0.06 -4.90
CA ILE A 111 3.15 1.25 -5.04
C ILE A 111 4.06 1.14 -6.26
N ARG A 112 4.22 2.24 -6.98
CA ARG A 112 5.08 2.34 -8.16
C ARG A 112 5.64 3.74 -8.35
N ALA A 113 6.84 3.81 -8.91
CA ALA A 113 7.51 5.04 -9.34
C ALA A 113 7.99 4.84 -10.79
N PRO A 114 7.08 4.99 -11.78
CA PRO A 114 7.37 4.61 -13.17
C PRO A 114 8.50 5.40 -13.82
N ASP A 115 8.72 6.64 -13.38
CA ASP A 115 9.80 7.50 -13.87
C ASP A 115 11.14 7.26 -13.15
N GLY A 116 11.15 6.41 -12.13
CA GLY A 116 12.34 6.05 -11.37
C GLY A 116 13.25 5.08 -12.11
N SER A 117 14.44 4.90 -11.54
CA SER A 117 15.44 3.93 -12.02
C SER A 117 16.22 3.34 -10.84
N GLY A 118 17.14 2.43 -11.06
CA GLY A 118 17.93 1.84 -9.97
C GLY A 118 18.71 2.85 -9.13
N VAL A 119 19.07 4.01 -9.70
CA VAL A 119 19.73 5.11 -8.97
C VAL A 119 18.75 6.18 -8.49
N HIS A 120 17.58 6.24 -9.09
CA HIS A 120 16.46 7.12 -8.75
C HIS A 120 15.30 6.32 -8.19
N SER A 121 15.53 5.61 -7.10
CA SER A 121 14.56 4.71 -6.47
C SER A 121 13.99 5.29 -5.18
N ALA A 122 12.84 4.76 -4.80
CA ALA A 122 12.31 4.86 -3.47
C ALA A 122 12.28 3.49 -2.80
N ASP A 123 12.27 3.48 -1.47
CA ASP A 123 12.22 2.27 -0.68
C ASP A 123 11.00 2.31 0.25
N TRP A 124 10.38 1.16 0.44
CA TRP A 124 9.31 0.95 1.42
C TRP A 124 9.85 0.14 2.60
N ARG A 125 9.68 0.66 3.82
CA ARG A 125 10.15 0.01 5.04
C ARG A 125 9.33 -1.24 5.32
N ALA A 126 10.01 -2.29 5.79
CA ALA A 126 9.42 -3.61 6.07
C ALA A 126 9.97 -4.21 7.35
N ASP A 127 9.17 -5.09 7.95
CA ASP A 127 9.63 -6.05 8.96
C ASP A 127 9.98 -7.37 8.27
N GLN A 128 11.22 -7.78 8.39
CA GLN A 128 11.74 -9.04 7.86
C GLN A 128 12.00 -10.09 8.96
N SER A 129 12.29 -9.65 10.17
CA SER A 129 12.73 -10.56 11.23
C SER A 129 11.59 -11.22 11.98
N SER A 130 10.47 -10.53 12.14
CA SER A 130 9.34 -11.00 12.95
C SER A 130 7.99 -10.48 12.44
N PRO A 131 7.66 -10.62 11.15
CA PRO A 131 6.39 -10.12 10.60
C PRO A 131 5.22 -10.86 11.24
N THR A 132 4.22 -10.11 11.69
CA THR A 132 3.05 -10.65 12.40
C THR A 132 1.71 -10.19 11.87
N TYR A 133 1.68 -9.45 10.76
CA TYR A 133 0.42 -9.06 10.16
C TYR A 133 -0.29 -10.25 9.52
N SER A 134 -1.43 -10.64 10.07
CA SER A 134 -2.17 -11.84 9.64
C SER A 134 -3.10 -11.62 8.45
N GLY A 135 -3.35 -10.36 8.06
CA GLY A 135 -4.30 -9.99 7.00
C GLY A 135 -3.74 -10.02 5.58
N GLY A 136 -2.44 -10.27 5.41
CA GLY A 136 -1.78 -10.29 4.11
C GLY A 136 -0.27 -10.45 4.21
N CYS A 137 0.42 -10.13 3.12
CA CYS A 137 1.88 -10.20 3.01
C CYS A 137 2.40 -9.31 1.87
N ILE A 138 3.70 -9.34 1.65
CA ILE A 138 4.37 -8.61 0.57
C ILE A 138 4.20 -9.33 -0.77
N GLU A 139 3.97 -8.53 -1.82
CA GLU A 139 4.00 -8.95 -3.22
C GLU A 139 5.01 -8.10 -3.99
N LYS A 140 5.77 -8.72 -4.88
CA LYS A 140 6.80 -8.06 -5.71
C LYS A 140 6.53 -8.32 -7.18
N SER A 141 6.58 -7.28 -8.00
CA SER A 141 6.51 -7.40 -9.45
C SER A 141 7.75 -6.77 -10.09
N TYR A 142 8.29 -7.44 -11.09
CA TYR A 142 9.42 -6.96 -11.90
C TYR A 142 9.04 -6.68 -13.35
N ASN A 143 7.73 -6.56 -13.62
CA ASN A 143 7.18 -6.37 -14.96
C ASN A 143 5.91 -5.50 -14.95
N SER A 144 5.96 -4.42 -14.18
CA SER A 144 4.88 -3.42 -14.08
C SER A 144 3.52 -4.02 -13.66
N GLY A 145 3.56 -4.97 -12.72
CA GLY A 145 2.34 -5.58 -12.18
C GLY A 145 1.71 -6.66 -13.06
N SER A 146 2.36 -7.08 -14.14
CA SER A 146 1.85 -8.16 -15.01
C SER A 146 1.90 -9.53 -14.33
N SER A 147 2.84 -9.74 -13.43
CA SER A 147 2.92 -10.91 -12.55
C SER A 147 3.54 -10.53 -11.21
N TRP A 148 3.27 -11.33 -10.19
CA TRP A 148 3.67 -11.07 -8.82
C TRP A 148 4.38 -12.28 -8.22
N ILE A 149 5.28 -12.01 -7.28
CA ILE A 149 5.96 -13.00 -6.45
C ILE A 149 5.58 -12.72 -5.00
N THR A 150 4.91 -13.68 -4.38
CA THR A 150 4.49 -13.61 -2.98
C THR A 150 5.66 -13.84 -2.03
N ASP A 151 5.79 -12.97 -1.04
CA ASP A 151 6.74 -13.10 0.05
C ASP A 151 6.01 -13.04 1.39
N SER A 152 5.64 -14.20 1.90
CA SER A 152 4.90 -14.34 3.16
C SER A 152 5.78 -14.22 4.42
N SER A 153 7.09 -14.01 4.24
CA SER A 153 8.04 -13.87 5.32
C SER A 153 8.31 -12.42 5.75
N ARG A 154 7.56 -11.46 5.17
CA ARG A 154 7.74 -10.02 5.43
C ARG A 154 6.40 -9.29 5.38
N ASP A 155 6.36 -8.15 6.07
CA ASP A 155 5.26 -7.18 6.00
C ASP A 155 5.79 -5.77 5.83
N PHE A 156 5.17 -4.98 4.95
CA PHE A 156 5.47 -3.55 4.81
C PHE A 156 4.79 -2.74 5.91
N MET A 157 5.41 -1.61 6.25
CA MET A 157 4.87 -0.62 7.18
C MET A 157 3.77 0.19 6.50
N PHE A 158 2.52 0.02 6.93
CA PHE A 158 1.37 0.72 6.36
C PHE A 158 0.30 1.02 7.40
N GLU A 159 -0.52 2.01 7.09
CA GLU A 159 -1.77 2.30 7.77
C GLU A 159 -2.85 2.65 6.73
N ASP A 160 -4.02 2.06 6.86
CA ASP A 160 -5.23 2.32 6.09
C ASP A 160 -6.13 3.24 6.91
N TRP A 161 -6.47 4.39 6.35
CA TRP A 161 -7.29 5.43 6.99
C TRP A 161 -8.56 5.68 6.18
N GLY A 162 -9.68 5.82 6.88
CA GLY A 162 -10.95 6.01 6.21
C GLY A 162 -12.09 6.39 7.13
N GLU A 163 -13.31 6.20 6.64
CA GLU A 163 -14.56 6.44 7.38
C GLU A 163 -15.40 5.18 7.40
N LYS A 164 -16.03 4.90 8.55
CA LYS A 164 -17.00 3.81 8.63
C LYS A 164 -18.13 4.05 7.63
N GLN A 165 -18.52 3.00 6.95
CA GLN A 165 -19.72 3.07 6.11
C GLN A 165 -20.95 3.33 6.99
N ALA A 166 -21.81 4.25 6.54
CA ALA A 166 -23.10 4.45 7.19
C ALA A 166 -23.92 3.15 7.10
N PRO A 167 -24.69 2.77 8.13
CA PRO A 167 -25.62 1.66 8.02
C PRO A 167 -26.55 1.88 6.83
N LEU A 168 -26.78 0.84 6.05
CA LEU A 168 -27.79 0.89 4.99
C LEU A 168 -29.14 1.24 5.63
N PRO A 169 -29.91 2.18 5.04
CA PRO A 169 -31.24 2.48 5.58
C PRO A 169 -32.06 1.20 5.55
N MET A 170 -32.60 0.81 6.71
CA MET A 170 -33.53 -0.31 6.78
C MET A 170 -34.79 0.04 6.00
N HIS A 171 -34.99 -0.60 4.86
CA HIS A 171 -36.26 -0.55 4.14
C HIS A 171 -37.21 -1.46 4.88
N PHE A 172 -38.06 -0.87 5.73
CA PHE A 172 -39.27 -1.56 6.23
C PHE A 172 -40.15 -1.79 5.00
N ARG A 173 -40.29 -3.04 4.57
CA ARG A 173 -41.39 -3.40 3.67
C ARG A 173 -42.67 -3.33 4.49
N SER A 174 -43.52 -2.40 4.13
CA SER A 174 -44.92 -2.34 4.57
C SER A 174 -45.73 -3.43 3.85
#